data_40a26f85f8330099cb3ba6cd3e7ea7ee
#
_entry.id   40a26f85f8330099cb3ba6cd3e7ea7ee
#
_cell.length_a   1.000
_cell.length_b   1.000
_cell.length_c   1.000
_cell.angle_alpha   90.00
_cell.angle_beta   90.00
_cell.angle_gamma   90.00
#
_symmetry.space_group_name_H-M   'P 1'
#
loop_
_entity.id
_entity.type
_entity.pdbx_description
1 polymer ?
#
loop_
_entity_poly.entity_id
_entity_poly.type
_entity_poly.pdbx_seq_one_letter_code
_entity_poly.pdbx_strand_id
1 'polypeptide(L)'
;MAPEKELPLSHLLPSLAGRSAKRGHRMTPLFRLIWPLLALLISAWPYVSSGDRVPPKQDVILATTTSTQDSGLLDVLLPVFQKSTGVLVKTIAVGSGQALALGARGEVDVLLVHSPREELKFMEAGFGARRRLVMYNDFVLAGPKGDPAGVRDARSVEEAFRKVADGGFLFISRGDLSGTHVLETELWKKANVNPHGNRWYQESGQGMGQTLLIASEKGAYTLSDRGTYLALASKLALEICFQGAEELRNIYHVIKVNCSRFERVNCQGARLLADFLVSGEAQRMIRDFGVDRFGTPLFFPAATEQEK
;
A
#
# COMPACT_ATOMS: atom_id res chain seq x y z
N MET A 1 27.67 -48.58 5.18
CA MET A 1 27.00 -49.56 4.32
C MET A 1 26.52 -48.79 3.11
N ALA A 2 27.33 -48.84 2.20
CA ALA A 2 27.35 -49.13 0.78
C ALA A 2 26.68 -48.07 -0.11
N PRO A 3 27.40 -47.64 -1.12
CA PRO A 3 26.93 -46.70 -2.16
C PRO A 3 26.51 -47.48 -3.41
N GLU A 4 25.61 -46.91 -4.20
CA GLU A 4 25.30 -47.42 -5.54
C GLU A 4 25.18 -46.22 -6.49
N LYS A 5 26.12 -46.09 -7.33
CA LYS A 5 26.43 -46.46 -8.71
C LYS A 5 25.81 -45.53 -9.74
N GLU A 6 26.72 -44.76 -10.30
CA GLU A 6 26.59 -44.11 -11.63
C GLU A 6 26.57 -45.19 -12.73
N LEU A 7 25.81 -44.91 -13.81
CA LEU A 7 26.00 -45.55 -15.10
C LEU A 7 25.84 -44.52 -16.23
N PRO A 8 26.78 -44.49 -17.21
CA PRO A 8 26.73 -43.61 -18.36
C PRO A 8 26.12 -44.31 -19.56
N LEU A 9 25.38 -43.56 -20.38
CA LEU A 9 24.99 -44.02 -21.72
C LEU A 9 25.38 -42.97 -22.77
N SER A 10 26.54 -43.20 -23.35
CA SER A 10 26.92 -42.75 -24.66
C SER A 10 26.34 -43.71 -25.73
N HIS A 11 26.22 -43.18 -26.95
CA HIS A 11 25.93 -43.78 -28.25
C HIS A 11 24.49 -43.58 -28.76
N LEU A 12 24.37 -42.72 -29.79
CA LEU A 12 24.16 -43.14 -31.20
C LEU A 12 23.88 -41.91 -32.10
N LEU A 13 24.88 -41.54 -32.84
CA LEU A 13 24.72 -40.80 -34.09
C LEU A 13 24.58 -41.84 -35.25
N PRO A 14 23.85 -41.52 -36.32
CA PRO A 14 24.38 -41.81 -37.62
C PRO A 14 24.54 -40.58 -38.50
N SER A 15 25.73 -40.52 -39.09
CA SER A 15 26.16 -39.77 -40.25
C SER A 15 25.37 -40.15 -41.48
N LEU A 16 24.93 -39.17 -42.28
CA LEU A 16 24.69 -39.33 -43.68
C LEU A 16 25.29 -38.15 -44.46
N ALA A 17 26.45 -38.41 -45.00
CA ALA A 17 27.04 -37.62 -46.10
C ALA A 17 26.47 -38.13 -47.43
N GLY A 18 26.26 -37.24 -48.37
CA GLY A 18 26.11 -37.65 -49.76
C GLY A 18 25.28 -36.73 -50.64
N ARG A 19 25.84 -35.93 -51.33
CA ARG A 19 26.15 -35.80 -52.80
C ARG A 19 25.70 -34.50 -53.42
N SER A 20 26.69 -33.84 -53.91
CA SER A 20 26.72 -32.76 -54.93
C SER A 20 25.95 -33.12 -56.20
N ALA A 21 25.15 -32.17 -56.70
CA ALA A 21 24.82 -32.08 -58.13
C ALA A 21 24.73 -30.61 -58.54
N LYS A 22 25.78 -30.14 -59.15
CA LYS A 22 25.82 -28.89 -59.94
C LYS A 22 24.92 -29.06 -61.19
N ARG A 23 23.86 -28.24 -61.25
CA ARG A 23 23.20 -27.94 -62.61
C ARG A 23 23.21 -26.42 -62.77
N GLY A 24 24.12 -25.99 -63.61
CA GLY A 24 24.14 -24.65 -64.18
C GLY A 24 22.98 -24.42 -65.14
N HIS A 25 22.11 -23.49 -64.78
CA HIS A 25 21.16 -22.94 -65.75
C HIS A 25 21.71 -21.64 -66.29
N ARG A 26 22.08 -21.68 -67.62
CA ARG A 26 22.40 -20.49 -68.40
C ARG A 26 21.11 -19.68 -68.59
N MET A 27 21.04 -18.54 -67.96
CA MET A 27 19.97 -17.56 -68.19
C MET A 27 20.20 -16.84 -69.50
N THR A 28 19.20 -16.82 -70.34
CA THR A 28 19.15 -16.15 -71.66
C THR A 28 19.17 -14.61 -71.49
N PRO A 29 19.71 -13.85 -72.43
CA PRO A 29 19.97 -12.40 -72.30
C PRO A 29 18.73 -11.50 -72.26
N LEU A 30 17.51 -12.05 -72.40
CA LEU A 30 16.28 -11.23 -72.34
C LEU A 30 15.83 -10.73 -70.99
N PHE A 31 16.43 -11.21 -69.92
CA PHE A 31 16.06 -10.81 -68.53
C PHE A 31 16.83 -9.60 -67.97
N ARG A 32 17.74 -9.02 -68.73
CA ARG A 32 18.60 -7.92 -68.33
C ARG A 32 17.99 -6.52 -68.46
N LEU A 33 16.85 -6.37 -69.14
CA LEU A 33 16.23 -5.05 -69.38
C LEU A 33 15.01 -4.72 -68.44
N ILE A 34 14.50 -5.68 -67.66
CA ILE A 34 13.28 -5.47 -66.88
C ILE A 34 13.62 -5.09 -65.43
N TRP A 35 14.84 -5.30 -64.92
CA TRP A 35 15.18 -5.09 -63.56
C TRP A 35 15.39 -3.62 -63.08
N PRO A 36 15.83 -2.67 -63.94
CA PRO A 36 15.94 -1.28 -63.48
C PRO A 36 14.59 -0.54 -63.34
N LEU A 37 13.48 -1.04 -63.94
CA LEU A 37 12.17 -0.42 -63.80
C LEU A 37 11.37 -0.89 -62.59
N LEU A 38 11.71 -2.04 -62.00
CA LEU A 38 11.08 -2.51 -60.78
C LEU A 38 11.70 -1.87 -59.51
N ALA A 39 12.93 -1.39 -59.61
CA ALA A 39 13.61 -0.72 -58.47
C ALA A 39 13.11 0.71 -58.22
N LEU A 40 12.45 1.35 -59.17
CA LEU A 40 11.90 2.70 -59.06
C LEU A 40 10.48 2.74 -58.48
N LEU A 41 9.77 1.60 -58.39
CA LEU A 41 8.45 1.50 -57.80
C LEU A 41 8.45 1.16 -56.28
N ILE A 42 9.62 0.82 -55.72
CA ILE A 42 9.75 0.49 -54.29
C ILE A 42 10.06 1.72 -53.45
N SER A 43 10.41 2.87 -54.05
CA SER A 43 10.75 4.11 -53.33
C SER A 43 9.57 5.02 -52.98
N ALA A 44 8.34 4.61 -53.29
CA ALA A 44 7.13 5.37 -52.99
C ALA A 44 6.21 4.69 -51.97
N TRP A 45 6.75 3.76 -51.15
CA TRP A 45 6.01 3.36 -49.98
C TRP A 45 6.02 4.52 -48.99
N PRO A 46 4.84 5.05 -48.61
CA PRO A 46 4.82 6.08 -47.59
C PRO A 46 5.50 5.47 -46.33
N TYR A 47 6.52 6.16 -45.86
CA TYR A 47 7.10 5.92 -44.52
C TYR A 47 5.94 6.10 -43.55
N VAL A 48 5.24 5.01 -43.25
CA VAL A 48 4.29 4.99 -42.14
C VAL A 48 5.14 5.25 -40.94
N SER A 49 5.21 6.53 -40.58
CA SER A 49 5.71 6.96 -39.30
C SER A 49 5.15 5.99 -38.28
N SER A 50 6.02 5.25 -37.63
CA SER A 50 5.66 4.45 -36.45
C SER A 50 5.09 5.45 -35.47
N GLY A 51 3.76 5.70 -35.57
CA GLY A 51 3.06 6.49 -34.60
C GLY A 51 3.50 5.96 -33.25
N ASP A 52 3.92 6.86 -32.38
CA ASP A 52 4.32 6.60 -31.03
C ASP A 52 3.38 5.56 -30.41
N ARG A 53 3.80 4.31 -30.40
CA ARG A 53 3.16 3.29 -29.58
C ARG A 53 3.42 3.73 -28.17
N VAL A 54 2.49 4.49 -27.62
CA VAL A 54 2.44 4.73 -26.18
C VAL A 54 2.56 3.34 -25.56
N PRO A 55 3.63 3.05 -24.83
CA PRO A 55 3.79 1.73 -24.21
C PRO A 55 2.52 1.47 -23.40
N PRO A 56 2.01 0.24 -23.37
CA PRO A 56 0.82 -0.07 -22.60
C PRO A 56 1.02 0.47 -21.19
N LYS A 57 0.10 1.35 -20.74
CA LYS A 57 0.12 1.91 -19.40
C LYS A 57 0.12 0.73 -18.43
N GLN A 58 1.25 0.49 -17.80
CA GLN A 58 1.35 -0.55 -16.77
C GLN A 58 0.50 -0.11 -15.58
N ASP A 59 -0.26 -1.06 -15.04
CA ASP A 59 -0.98 -0.86 -13.78
C ASP A 59 -0.01 -0.46 -12.67
N VAL A 60 -0.51 0.26 -11.68
CA VAL A 60 0.25 0.63 -10.48
C VAL A 60 -0.18 -0.26 -9.33
N ILE A 61 0.76 -0.85 -8.63
CA ILE A 61 0.51 -1.62 -7.41
C ILE A 61 0.72 -0.72 -6.21
N LEU A 62 -0.38 -0.44 -5.49
CA LEU A 62 -0.40 0.34 -4.27
C LEU A 62 -0.49 -0.61 -3.07
N ALA A 63 0.52 -0.63 -2.18
CA ALA A 63 0.35 -1.23 -0.87
C ALA A 63 -0.09 -0.18 0.15
N THR A 64 -1.12 -0.51 0.91
CA THR A 64 -1.69 0.34 1.94
C THR A 64 -2.14 -0.48 3.15
N THR A 65 -2.80 0.17 4.12
CA THR A 65 -3.28 -0.53 5.31
C THR A 65 -4.73 -0.99 5.17
N THR A 66 -5.08 -2.06 5.90
CA THR A 66 -6.46 -2.54 5.95
C THR A 66 -7.41 -1.44 6.42
N SER A 67 -7.02 -0.65 7.43
CA SER A 67 -7.84 0.46 7.92
C SER A 67 -8.06 1.55 6.85
N THR A 68 -7.06 1.83 6.00
CA THR A 68 -7.20 2.78 4.88
C THR A 68 -8.18 2.22 3.84
N GLN A 69 -8.06 0.94 3.50
CA GLN A 69 -8.99 0.28 2.56
C GLN A 69 -10.41 0.25 3.13
N ASP A 70 -10.57 -0.18 4.37
CA ASP A 70 -11.87 -0.35 5.05
C ASP A 70 -12.60 0.98 5.27
N SER A 71 -11.87 2.11 5.32
CA SER A 71 -12.46 3.44 5.41
C SER A 71 -13.29 3.81 4.17
N GLY A 72 -13.01 3.21 3.01
CA GLY A 72 -13.62 3.54 1.72
C GLY A 72 -13.01 4.77 1.03
N LEU A 73 -11.99 5.41 1.60
CA LEU A 73 -11.36 6.60 0.99
C LEU A 73 -10.79 6.30 -0.39
N LEU A 74 -10.16 5.14 -0.57
CA LEU A 74 -9.56 4.75 -1.85
C LEU A 74 -10.61 4.50 -2.92
N ASP A 75 -11.82 4.06 -2.55
CA ASP A 75 -12.93 3.84 -3.49
C ASP A 75 -13.44 5.16 -4.09
N VAL A 76 -13.15 6.29 -3.44
CA VAL A 76 -13.45 7.63 -3.94
C VAL A 76 -12.28 8.22 -4.72
N LEU A 77 -11.04 8.08 -4.24
CA LEU A 77 -9.86 8.69 -4.85
C LEU A 77 -9.40 7.99 -6.13
N LEU A 78 -9.34 6.64 -6.13
CA LEU A 78 -8.73 5.91 -7.23
C LEU A 78 -9.52 5.97 -8.55
N PRO A 79 -10.86 5.99 -8.58
CA PRO A 79 -11.61 6.20 -9.83
C PRO A 79 -11.33 7.56 -10.48
N VAL A 80 -11.14 8.62 -9.70
CA VAL A 80 -10.78 9.96 -10.22
C VAL A 80 -9.38 9.94 -10.82
N PHE A 81 -8.41 9.33 -10.13
CA PHE A 81 -7.07 9.13 -10.64
C PHE A 81 -7.08 8.33 -11.96
N GLN A 82 -7.79 7.21 -11.99
CA GLN A 82 -7.88 6.35 -13.16
C GLN A 82 -8.52 7.09 -14.36
N LYS A 83 -9.58 7.87 -14.10
CA LYS A 83 -10.25 8.67 -15.14
C LYS A 83 -9.32 9.73 -15.73
N SER A 84 -8.52 10.39 -14.90
CA SER A 84 -7.63 11.47 -15.34
C SER A 84 -6.36 10.99 -16.03
N THR A 85 -5.84 9.81 -15.62
CA THR A 85 -4.55 9.29 -16.13
C THR A 85 -4.68 8.10 -17.06
N GLY A 86 -5.80 7.37 -16.98
CA GLY A 86 -6.02 6.07 -17.62
C GLY A 86 -5.14 4.95 -17.05
N VAL A 87 -4.52 5.15 -15.88
CA VAL A 87 -3.69 4.15 -15.18
C VAL A 87 -4.55 3.47 -14.13
N LEU A 88 -4.61 2.13 -14.17
CA LEU A 88 -5.31 1.33 -13.17
C LEU A 88 -4.43 1.16 -11.92
N VAL A 89 -5.04 1.25 -10.74
CA VAL A 89 -4.37 0.97 -9.47
C VAL A 89 -4.88 -0.34 -8.89
N LYS A 90 -3.95 -1.27 -8.62
CA LYS A 90 -4.21 -2.50 -7.89
C LYS A 90 -3.78 -2.32 -6.44
N THR A 91 -4.71 -2.45 -5.51
CA THR A 91 -4.46 -2.23 -4.09
C THR A 91 -4.15 -3.55 -3.36
N ILE A 92 -3.11 -3.54 -2.54
CA ILE A 92 -2.79 -4.60 -1.58
C ILE A 92 -2.95 -4.00 -0.18
N ALA A 93 -3.98 -4.41 0.54
CA ALA A 93 -4.29 -3.94 1.89
C ALA A 93 -3.74 -4.91 2.94
N VAL A 94 -2.74 -4.47 3.72
CA VAL A 94 -2.04 -5.25 4.76
C VAL A 94 -1.66 -4.33 5.93
N GLY A 95 -0.92 -4.79 6.92
CA GLY A 95 -0.36 -3.89 7.95
C GLY A 95 0.76 -3.01 7.40
N SER A 96 0.99 -1.80 7.98
CA SER A 96 2.06 -0.88 7.53
C SER A 96 3.43 -1.56 7.41
N GLY A 97 3.81 -2.40 8.37
CA GLY A 97 5.07 -3.14 8.33
C GLY A 97 5.15 -4.14 7.16
N GLN A 98 4.06 -4.84 6.87
CA GLN A 98 3.98 -5.74 5.72
C GLN A 98 4.00 -4.97 4.40
N ALA A 99 3.31 -3.82 4.31
CA ALA A 99 3.35 -2.95 3.14
C ALA A 99 4.79 -2.47 2.85
N LEU A 100 5.51 -2.01 3.89
CA LEU A 100 6.92 -1.61 3.78
C LEU A 100 7.81 -2.79 3.36
N ALA A 101 7.54 -4.01 3.87
CA ALA A 101 8.29 -5.21 3.47
C ALA A 101 8.06 -5.56 1.98
N LEU A 102 6.84 -5.41 1.45
CA LEU A 102 6.56 -5.55 0.01
C LEU A 102 7.35 -4.52 -0.81
N GLY A 103 7.38 -3.26 -0.36
CA GLY A 103 8.17 -2.21 -0.99
C GLY A 103 9.68 -2.49 -0.97
N ALA A 104 10.21 -3.02 0.14
CA ALA A 104 11.62 -3.38 0.29
C ALA A 104 12.06 -4.52 -0.65
N ARG A 105 11.12 -5.33 -1.13
CA ARG A 105 11.35 -6.36 -2.16
C ARG A 105 11.02 -5.88 -3.57
N GLY A 106 10.56 -4.62 -3.75
CA GLY A 106 10.13 -4.08 -5.03
C GLY A 106 8.90 -4.79 -5.61
N GLU A 107 8.03 -5.36 -4.79
CA GLU A 107 6.80 -6.06 -5.20
C GLU A 107 5.62 -5.13 -5.40
N VAL A 108 5.77 -3.86 -5.01
CA VAL A 108 4.80 -2.78 -5.15
C VAL A 108 5.49 -1.51 -5.65
N ASP A 109 4.71 -0.59 -6.22
CA ASP A 109 5.22 0.64 -6.81
C ASP A 109 5.12 1.83 -5.86
N VAL A 110 4.04 1.85 -5.07
CA VAL A 110 3.70 2.95 -4.15
C VAL A 110 3.22 2.38 -2.82
N LEU A 111 3.57 3.07 -1.76
CA LEU A 111 3.07 2.80 -0.42
C LEU A 111 2.22 3.99 0.04
N LEU A 112 1.07 3.74 0.67
CA LEU A 112 0.30 4.72 1.43
C LEU A 112 0.14 4.16 2.84
N VAL A 113 0.98 4.61 3.75
CA VAL A 113 1.18 4.03 5.09
C VAL A 113 1.23 5.10 6.18
N HIS A 114 1.15 4.68 7.43
CA HIS A 114 1.09 5.56 8.60
C HIS A 114 1.92 5.01 9.77
N SER A 115 3.18 4.70 9.53
CA SER A 115 4.17 4.30 10.54
C SER A 115 5.44 5.13 10.38
N PRO A 116 5.44 6.41 10.76
CA PRO A 116 6.51 7.37 10.41
C PRO A 116 7.91 6.89 10.74
N ARG A 117 8.09 6.19 11.87
CA ARG A 117 9.38 5.67 12.31
C ARG A 117 9.91 4.58 11.36
N GLU A 118 9.06 3.64 10.98
CA GLU A 118 9.44 2.55 10.08
C GLU A 118 9.60 3.05 8.63
N GLU A 119 8.81 4.05 8.24
CA GLU A 119 8.94 4.73 6.95
C GLU A 119 10.30 5.43 6.81
N LEU A 120 10.78 6.10 7.87
CA LEU A 120 12.11 6.73 7.86
C LEU A 120 13.22 5.69 7.70
N LYS A 121 13.16 4.57 8.41
CA LYS A 121 14.12 3.47 8.22
C LYS A 121 14.09 2.92 6.80
N PHE A 122 12.90 2.80 6.21
CA PHE A 122 12.73 2.38 4.81
C PHE A 122 13.38 3.36 3.83
N MET A 123 13.25 4.67 4.08
CA MET A 123 13.91 5.71 3.28
C MET A 123 15.43 5.68 3.46
N GLU A 124 15.93 5.59 4.69
CA GLU A 124 17.35 5.51 5.03
C GLU A 124 18.04 4.28 4.39
N ALA A 125 17.33 3.16 4.31
CA ALA A 125 17.80 1.94 3.64
C ALA A 125 17.79 2.06 2.10
N GLY A 126 17.34 3.19 1.53
CA GLY A 126 17.33 3.45 0.09
C GLY A 126 16.24 2.67 -0.68
N PHE A 127 15.25 2.10 0.01
CA PHE A 127 14.13 1.42 -0.63
C PHE A 127 13.08 2.39 -1.20
N GLY A 128 12.93 3.57 -0.60
CA GLY A 128 12.07 4.64 -1.04
C GLY A 128 12.83 5.71 -1.83
N ALA A 129 12.21 6.27 -2.88
CA ALA A 129 12.76 7.37 -3.65
C ALA A 129 12.26 8.75 -3.18
N ARG A 130 11.01 8.83 -2.75
CA ARG A 130 10.39 10.06 -2.22
C ARG A 130 9.27 9.70 -1.27
N ARG A 131 9.24 10.36 -0.11
CA ARG A 131 8.21 10.29 0.91
C ARG A 131 7.54 11.65 1.03
N ARG A 132 6.20 11.71 0.96
CA ARG A 132 5.42 12.95 1.05
C ARG A 132 4.25 12.79 2.01
N LEU A 133 3.98 13.83 2.77
CA LEU A 133 2.81 13.92 3.63
C LEU A 133 1.54 14.05 2.79
N VAL A 134 0.52 13.24 3.08
CA VAL A 134 -0.75 13.25 2.34
C VAL A 134 -1.88 13.79 3.21
N MET A 135 -2.08 13.16 4.36
CA MET A 135 -3.21 13.41 5.23
C MET A 135 -2.90 12.92 6.64
N TYR A 136 -3.77 13.24 7.57
CA TYR A 136 -3.82 12.59 8.87
C TYR A 136 -5.26 12.28 9.25
N ASN A 137 -5.47 11.30 10.10
CA ASN A 137 -6.62 11.16 10.96
C ASN A 137 -6.11 11.06 12.41
N ASP A 138 -7.00 10.80 13.34
CA ASP A 138 -6.60 10.59 14.70
C ASP A 138 -7.03 9.20 15.20
N PHE A 139 -6.34 8.76 16.22
CA PHE A 139 -6.76 7.63 17.02
C PHE A 139 -7.67 8.13 18.14
N VAL A 140 -8.54 7.24 18.57
CA VAL A 140 -9.45 7.45 19.68
C VAL A 140 -9.36 6.26 20.64
N LEU A 141 -9.44 6.51 21.93
CA LEU A 141 -9.63 5.45 22.92
C LEU A 141 -11.14 5.27 23.09
N ALA A 142 -11.66 4.18 22.53
CA ALA A 142 -13.05 3.78 22.69
C ALA A 142 -13.22 2.89 23.91
N GLY A 143 -14.34 3.00 24.58
CA GLY A 143 -14.65 2.21 25.76
C GLY A 143 -16.15 2.03 25.96
N PRO A 144 -16.56 1.25 26.97
CA PRO A 144 -17.96 0.96 27.24
C PRO A 144 -18.72 2.23 27.65
N LYS A 145 -20.02 2.24 27.36
CA LYS A 145 -20.92 3.30 27.79
C LYS A 145 -20.84 3.49 29.31
N GLY A 146 -20.79 4.75 29.72
CA GLY A 146 -20.65 5.07 31.16
C GLY A 146 -19.20 5.16 31.63
N ASP A 147 -18.22 4.80 30.81
CA ASP A 147 -16.78 4.98 31.06
C ASP A 147 -16.34 4.61 32.49
N PRO A 148 -16.43 3.34 32.91
CA PRO A 148 -16.18 2.92 34.28
C PRO A 148 -14.75 3.19 34.75
N ALA A 149 -13.78 3.35 33.86
CA ALA A 149 -12.41 3.73 34.21
C ALA A 149 -12.24 5.24 34.41
N GLY A 150 -13.22 6.07 34.02
CA GLY A 150 -13.13 7.54 34.08
C GLY A 150 -12.08 8.11 33.12
N VAL A 151 -11.93 7.48 31.98
CA VAL A 151 -10.97 7.88 30.93
C VAL A 151 -11.27 9.27 30.38
N ARG A 152 -12.55 9.67 30.33
CA ARG A 152 -12.97 11.01 29.85
C ARG A 152 -12.40 12.16 30.67
N ASP A 153 -12.12 11.91 31.94
CA ASP A 153 -11.56 12.92 32.88
C ASP A 153 -10.03 12.97 32.81
N ALA A 154 -9.41 12.14 31.98
CA ALA A 154 -7.96 12.13 31.84
C ALA A 154 -7.46 13.40 31.14
N ARG A 155 -6.35 13.96 31.64
CA ARG A 155 -5.71 15.18 31.15
C ARG A 155 -4.68 14.89 30.03
N SER A 156 -4.26 13.64 29.93
CA SER A 156 -3.33 13.17 28.90
C SER A 156 -3.67 11.73 28.48
N VAL A 157 -3.14 11.30 27.33
CA VAL A 157 -3.34 9.94 26.86
C VAL A 157 -2.69 8.91 27.78
N GLU A 158 -1.55 9.24 28.41
CA GLU A 158 -0.88 8.40 29.39
C GLU A 158 -1.74 8.21 30.64
N GLU A 159 -2.40 9.27 31.10
CA GLU A 159 -3.34 9.18 32.24
C GLU A 159 -4.55 8.32 31.87
N ALA A 160 -5.08 8.45 30.63
CA ALA A 160 -6.18 7.64 30.15
C ALA A 160 -5.83 6.14 30.17
N PHE A 161 -4.63 5.79 29.67
CA PHE A 161 -4.15 4.42 29.67
C PHE A 161 -3.91 3.90 31.11
N ARG A 162 -3.32 4.71 32.02
CA ARG A 162 -3.16 4.32 33.40
C ARG A 162 -4.48 4.05 34.11
N LYS A 163 -5.51 4.88 33.91
CA LYS A 163 -6.83 4.67 34.49
C LYS A 163 -7.43 3.31 34.13
N VAL A 164 -7.26 2.88 32.88
CA VAL A 164 -7.69 1.53 32.44
C VAL A 164 -6.90 0.44 33.18
N ALA A 165 -5.58 0.57 33.25
CA ALA A 165 -4.70 -0.41 33.88
C ALA A 165 -4.89 -0.51 35.39
N ASP A 166 -4.89 0.62 36.10
CA ASP A 166 -4.99 0.69 37.56
C ASP A 166 -6.35 0.17 38.04
N GLY A 167 -7.41 0.40 37.28
CA GLY A 167 -8.73 -0.15 37.55
C GLY A 167 -8.91 -1.62 37.11
N GLY A 168 -7.94 -2.20 36.42
CA GLY A 168 -8.03 -3.56 35.90
C GLY A 168 -9.16 -3.73 34.87
N PHE A 169 -9.54 -2.67 34.17
CA PHE A 169 -10.58 -2.70 33.14
C PHE A 169 -10.08 -3.37 31.88
N LEU A 170 -10.92 -4.19 31.28
CA LEU A 170 -10.57 -4.96 30.10
C LEU A 170 -10.16 -4.04 28.93
N PHE A 171 -9.01 -4.34 28.34
CA PHE A 171 -8.50 -3.70 27.14
C PHE A 171 -8.26 -4.72 26.05
N ILE A 172 -8.79 -4.48 24.86
CA ILE A 172 -8.55 -5.34 23.68
C ILE A 172 -7.56 -4.64 22.76
N SER A 173 -6.39 -5.23 22.65
CA SER A 173 -5.36 -4.84 21.69
C SER A 173 -5.55 -5.53 20.34
N ARG A 174 -5.03 -4.94 19.29
CA ARG A 174 -4.93 -5.62 18.00
C ARG A 174 -3.94 -6.79 18.05
N GLY A 175 -2.79 -6.62 18.70
CA GLY A 175 -1.78 -7.67 18.83
C GLY A 175 -1.15 -8.16 17.51
N ASP A 176 -1.23 -7.37 16.42
CA ASP A 176 -0.93 -7.79 15.03
C ASP A 176 0.24 -7.03 14.38
N LEU A 177 1.01 -6.28 15.17
CA LEU A 177 2.13 -5.44 14.72
C LEU A 177 1.73 -4.36 13.69
N SER A 178 0.44 -4.04 13.58
CA SER A 178 -0.04 -2.91 12.79
C SER A 178 0.39 -1.57 13.36
N GLY A 179 0.23 -0.49 12.60
CA GLY A 179 0.50 0.87 13.08
C GLY A 179 -0.28 1.23 14.35
N THR A 180 -1.54 0.77 14.48
CA THR A 180 -2.34 0.94 15.69
C THR A 180 -1.71 0.22 16.89
N HIS A 181 -1.29 -1.04 16.70
CA HIS A 181 -0.66 -1.82 17.78
C HIS A 181 0.70 -1.24 18.17
N VAL A 182 1.49 -0.77 17.22
CA VAL A 182 2.76 -0.10 17.52
C VAL A 182 2.53 1.16 18.36
N LEU A 183 1.58 2.02 17.94
CA LEU A 183 1.22 3.21 18.71
C LEU A 183 0.71 2.85 20.11
N GLU A 184 -0.18 1.89 20.23
CA GLU A 184 -0.71 1.39 21.50
C GLU A 184 0.41 0.99 22.46
N THR A 185 1.38 0.19 21.96
CA THR A 185 2.54 -0.26 22.74
C THR A 185 3.40 0.93 23.21
N GLU A 186 3.58 1.94 22.35
CA GLU A 186 4.30 3.17 22.72
C GLU A 186 3.54 3.97 23.80
N LEU A 187 2.20 4.03 23.72
CA LEU A 187 1.37 4.71 24.72
C LEU A 187 1.40 4.00 26.08
N TRP A 188 1.33 2.66 26.11
CA TRP A 188 1.52 1.87 27.33
C TRP A 188 2.88 2.15 27.97
N LYS A 189 3.95 2.17 27.14
CA LYS A 189 5.29 2.50 27.63
C LYS A 189 5.39 3.92 28.19
N LYS A 190 4.79 4.92 27.53
CA LYS A 190 4.72 6.31 28.02
C LYS A 190 3.91 6.40 29.31
N ALA A 191 2.86 5.63 29.46
CA ALA A 191 2.09 5.51 30.68
C ALA A 191 2.86 4.82 31.82
N ASN A 192 4.05 4.27 31.55
CA ASN A 192 4.85 3.45 32.45
C ASN A 192 4.10 2.20 32.95
N VAL A 193 3.33 1.57 32.06
CA VAL A 193 2.56 0.36 32.30
C VAL A 193 3.06 -0.75 31.38
N ASN A 194 3.27 -1.95 31.94
CA ASN A 194 3.46 -3.15 31.14
C ASN A 194 2.14 -3.94 31.10
N PRO A 195 1.41 -3.96 29.97
CA PRO A 195 0.12 -4.63 29.90
C PRO A 195 0.24 -6.15 29.79
N HIS A 196 1.37 -6.68 29.27
CA HIS A 196 1.54 -8.09 28.98
C HIS A 196 1.47 -8.96 30.26
N GLY A 197 0.78 -10.09 30.15
CA GLY A 197 0.59 -11.04 31.24
C GLY A 197 -0.56 -10.68 32.20
N ASN A 198 -1.17 -9.51 32.07
CA ASN A 198 -2.32 -9.11 32.86
C ASN A 198 -3.62 -9.68 32.28
N ARG A 199 -4.54 -10.10 33.13
CA ARG A 199 -5.84 -10.66 32.71
C ARG A 199 -6.75 -9.63 32.04
N TRP A 200 -6.53 -8.35 32.33
CA TRP A 200 -7.29 -7.25 31.73
C TRP A 200 -6.78 -6.85 30.34
N TYR A 201 -5.65 -7.36 29.89
CA TYR A 201 -5.11 -7.08 28.55
C TYR A 201 -5.22 -8.33 27.67
N GLN A 202 -5.94 -8.22 26.57
CA GLN A 202 -6.16 -9.33 25.63
C GLN A 202 -5.85 -8.88 24.20
N GLU A 203 -5.12 -9.69 23.48
CA GLU A 203 -4.80 -9.48 22.08
C GLU A 203 -5.81 -10.20 21.19
N SER A 204 -6.41 -9.48 20.23
CA SER A 204 -7.39 -10.03 19.31
C SER A 204 -6.72 -10.79 18.14
N GLY A 205 -5.52 -10.39 17.73
CA GLY A 205 -4.86 -10.88 16.51
C GLY A 205 -5.61 -10.52 15.21
N GLN A 206 -6.55 -9.54 15.27
CA GLN A 206 -7.46 -9.23 14.19
C GLN A 206 -7.27 -7.80 13.65
N GLY A 207 -7.86 -7.51 12.47
CA GLY A 207 -7.96 -6.15 11.94
C GLY A 207 -8.81 -5.24 12.84
N MET A 208 -8.70 -3.90 12.64
CA MET A 208 -9.30 -2.91 13.54
C MET A 208 -10.82 -3.06 13.68
N GLY A 209 -11.52 -3.29 12.58
CA GLY A 209 -12.97 -3.46 12.62
C GLY A 209 -13.41 -4.64 13.50
N GLN A 210 -12.74 -5.78 13.36
CA GLN A 210 -13.04 -6.96 14.17
C GLN A 210 -12.64 -6.75 15.64
N THR A 211 -11.52 -6.08 15.90
CA THR A 211 -11.08 -5.72 17.25
C THR A 211 -12.11 -4.83 17.96
N LEU A 212 -12.68 -3.84 17.27
CA LEU A 212 -13.77 -3.00 17.80
C LEU A 212 -15.02 -3.81 18.15
N LEU A 213 -15.42 -4.76 17.30
CA LEU A 213 -16.56 -5.63 17.58
C LEU A 213 -16.32 -6.49 18.82
N ILE A 214 -15.14 -7.09 18.95
CA ILE A 214 -14.74 -7.88 20.13
C ILE A 214 -14.74 -7.00 21.38
N ALA A 215 -14.15 -5.80 21.33
CA ALA A 215 -14.15 -4.86 22.44
C ALA A 215 -15.59 -4.44 22.84
N SER A 216 -16.45 -4.23 21.85
CA SER A 216 -17.86 -3.89 22.04
C SER A 216 -18.62 -5.01 22.76
N GLU A 217 -18.48 -6.26 22.32
CA GLU A 217 -19.12 -7.43 22.93
C GLU A 217 -18.66 -7.65 24.38
N LYS A 218 -17.36 -7.41 24.64
CA LYS A 218 -16.77 -7.61 25.97
C LYS A 218 -16.89 -6.41 26.91
N GLY A 219 -17.43 -5.27 26.45
CA GLY A 219 -17.46 -4.04 27.23
C GLY A 219 -16.06 -3.55 27.59
N ALA A 220 -15.13 -3.63 26.66
CA ALA A 220 -13.72 -3.34 26.86
C ALA A 220 -13.30 -2.00 26.25
N TYR A 221 -12.16 -1.48 26.71
CA TYR A 221 -11.47 -0.38 26.06
C TYR A 221 -10.63 -0.89 24.88
N THR A 222 -10.43 -0.03 23.88
CA THR A 222 -9.54 -0.33 22.74
C THR A 222 -9.11 0.96 22.05
N LEU A 223 -7.89 0.97 21.52
CA LEU A 223 -7.40 2.04 20.66
C LEU A 223 -7.83 1.77 19.21
N SER A 224 -8.44 2.75 18.58
CA SER A 224 -8.86 2.66 17.17
C SER A 224 -8.57 3.94 16.40
N ASP A 225 -8.32 3.85 15.10
CA ASP A 225 -8.46 5.01 14.25
C ASP A 225 -9.93 5.46 14.21
N ARG A 226 -10.15 6.78 14.19
CA ARG A 226 -11.49 7.37 14.18
C ARG A 226 -12.33 6.90 12.99
N GLY A 227 -11.72 6.75 11.82
CA GLY A 227 -12.41 6.35 10.59
C GLY A 227 -13.09 4.99 10.75
N THR A 228 -12.34 3.99 11.20
CA THR A 228 -12.88 2.63 11.45
C THR A 228 -13.93 2.65 12.55
N TYR A 229 -13.70 3.41 13.64
CA TYR A 229 -14.69 3.55 14.71
C TYR A 229 -16.01 4.13 14.17
N LEU A 230 -15.97 5.25 13.44
CA LEU A 230 -17.17 5.90 12.90
C LEU A 230 -17.90 5.03 11.87
N ALA A 231 -17.17 4.31 11.04
CA ALA A 231 -17.76 3.38 10.06
C ALA A 231 -18.59 2.27 10.72
N LEU A 232 -18.24 1.89 11.94
CA LEU A 232 -18.90 0.83 12.72
C LEU A 232 -19.76 1.35 13.86
N ALA A 233 -19.79 2.65 14.15
CA ALA A 233 -20.38 3.25 15.35
C ALA A 233 -21.83 2.78 15.63
N SER A 234 -22.65 2.61 14.57
CA SER A 234 -24.04 2.13 14.72
C SER A 234 -24.16 0.67 15.19
N LYS A 235 -23.06 -0.10 15.10
CA LYS A 235 -22.99 -1.52 15.49
C LYS A 235 -22.27 -1.72 16.84
N LEU A 236 -21.69 -0.65 17.40
CA LEU A 236 -20.88 -0.72 18.61
C LEU A 236 -21.66 -0.27 19.84
N ALA A 237 -21.47 -0.96 20.95
CA ALA A 237 -21.87 -0.53 22.29
C ALA A 237 -20.77 0.26 22.98
N LEU A 238 -19.84 0.86 22.23
CA LEU A 238 -18.72 1.66 22.69
C LEU A 238 -18.97 3.13 22.41
N GLU A 239 -18.31 3.99 23.19
CA GLU A 239 -18.23 5.43 23.00
C GLU A 239 -16.77 5.87 22.95
N ILE A 240 -16.51 7.04 22.32
CA ILE A 240 -15.17 7.65 22.40
C ILE A 240 -15.00 8.21 23.80
N CYS A 241 -14.05 7.66 24.54
CA CYS A 241 -13.74 8.07 25.91
C CYS A 241 -12.58 9.09 25.96
N PHE A 242 -11.61 8.99 25.03
CA PHE A 242 -10.49 9.93 24.96
C PHE A 242 -10.08 10.21 23.51
N GLN A 243 -9.75 11.48 23.21
CA GLN A 243 -9.39 11.94 21.88
C GLN A 243 -8.63 13.27 21.90
N GLY A 244 -8.08 13.69 20.77
CA GLY A 244 -7.56 15.04 20.55
C GLY A 244 -6.12 15.29 21.01
N ALA A 245 -5.47 14.32 21.64
CA ALA A 245 -4.06 14.43 22.00
C ALA A 245 -3.16 14.37 20.74
N GLU A 246 -2.03 15.08 20.79
CA GLU A 246 -1.09 15.12 19.67
C GLU A 246 -0.51 13.74 19.34
N GLU A 247 -0.26 12.94 20.36
CA GLU A 247 0.23 11.56 20.27
C GLU A 247 -0.75 10.63 19.55
N LEU A 248 -2.01 11.01 19.48
CA LEU A 248 -3.04 10.25 18.77
C LEU A 248 -3.17 10.61 17.30
N ARG A 249 -2.33 11.51 16.77
CA ARG A 249 -2.33 11.80 15.34
C ARG A 249 -1.78 10.64 14.56
N ASN A 250 -2.56 10.22 13.59
CA ASN A 250 -2.21 9.15 12.65
C ASN A 250 -1.87 9.76 11.29
N ILE A 251 -0.58 9.86 11.00
CA ILE A 251 -0.05 10.62 9.86
C ILE A 251 0.25 9.68 8.70
N TYR A 252 -0.35 9.96 7.56
CA TYR A 252 -0.23 9.16 6.33
C TYR A 252 0.76 9.78 5.35
N HIS A 253 1.68 8.97 4.89
CA HIS A 253 2.61 9.35 3.84
C HIS A 253 2.45 8.46 2.61
N VAL A 254 2.60 9.08 1.44
CA VAL A 254 2.84 8.34 0.20
C VAL A 254 4.34 8.21 -0.02
N ILE A 255 4.80 6.99 -0.29
CA ILE A 255 6.20 6.69 -0.58
C ILE A 255 6.29 6.02 -1.95
N LYS A 256 7.07 6.59 -2.86
CA LYS A 256 7.43 5.91 -4.10
C LYS A 256 8.55 4.92 -3.83
N VAL A 257 8.37 3.68 -4.24
CA VAL A 257 9.44 2.69 -4.20
C VAL A 257 10.56 3.10 -5.15
N ASN A 258 11.80 2.83 -4.79
CA ASN A 258 12.97 3.25 -5.55
C ASN A 258 13.19 2.37 -6.78
N CYS A 259 12.76 2.85 -7.93
CA CYS A 259 12.88 2.12 -9.20
C CYS A 259 14.30 2.02 -9.74
N SER A 260 15.24 2.84 -9.26
CA SER A 260 16.64 2.64 -9.59
C SER A 260 17.23 1.37 -8.94
N ARG A 261 16.55 0.87 -7.90
CA ARG A 261 16.92 -0.35 -7.20
C ARG A 261 16.14 -1.58 -7.72
N PHE A 262 14.95 -1.36 -8.26
CA PHE A 262 14.04 -2.44 -8.66
C PHE A 262 13.48 -2.18 -10.07
N GLU A 263 13.98 -2.86 -11.09
CA GLU A 263 13.60 -2.67 -12.49
C GLU A 263 12.10 -2.90 -12.77
N ARG A 264 11.46 -3.77 -11.99
CA ARG A 264 10.01 -4.10 -12.16
C ARG A 264 9.07 -3.03 -11.61
N VAL A 265 9.57 -2.05 -10.84
CA VAL A 265 8.75 -0.98 -10.28
C VAL A 265 8.33 0.01 -11.36
N ASN A 266 7.03 0.24 -11.49
CA ASN A 266 6.47 1.22 -12.41
C ASN A 266 6.72 2.66 -11.94
N CYS A 267 7.89 3.20 -12.26
CA CYS A 267 8.31 4.56 -11.88
C CYS A 267 7.34 5.65 -12.29
N GLN A 268 6.85 5.58 -13.52
CA GLN A 268 5.97 6.61 -14.08
C GLN A 268 4.61 6.57 -13.38
N GLY A 269 4.03 5.38 -13.26
CA GLY A 269 2.76 5.20 -12.58
C GLY A 269 2.84 5.58 -11.09
N ALA A 270 3.93 5.18 -10.41
CA ALA A 270 4.21 5.56 -9.03
C ALA A 270 4.28 7.07 -8.83
N ARG A 271 4.92 7.79 -9.77
CA ARG A 271 4.97 9.25 -9.74
C ARG A 271 3.59 9.84 -9.91
N LEU A 272 2.84 9.41 -10.93
CA LEU A 272 1.51 9.93 -11.21
C LEU A 272 0.57 9.76 -10.00
N LEU A 273 0.55 8.57 -9.38
CA LEU A 273 -0.30 8.33 -8.22
C LEU A 273 0.13 9.16 -7.00
N ALA A 274 1.44 9.22 -6.73
CA ALA A 274 1.94 10.01 -5.62
C ALA A 274 1.69 11.53 -5.82
N ASP A 275 1.81 12.04 -7.05
CA ASP A 275 1.52 13.44 -7.37
C ASP A 275 0.00 13.72 -7.26
N PHE A 276 -0.84 12.79 -7.69
CA PHE A 276 -2.29 12.90 -7.52
C PHE A 276 -2.70 12.99 -6.05
N LEU A 277 -2.19 12.10 -5.18
CA LEU A 277 -2.57 12.06 -3.76
C LEU A 277 -2.28 13.37 -3.01
N VAL A 278 -1.28 14.14 -3.43
CA VAL A 278 -0.96 15.46 -2.84
C VAL A 278 -1.51 16.62 -3.67
N SER A 279 -2.22 16.36 -4.76
CA SER A 279 -2.81 17.41 -5.60
C SER A 279 -3.94 18.13 -4.88
N GLY A 280 -4.21 19.37 -5.30
CA GLY A 280 -5.34 20.15 -4.74
C GLY A 280 -6.69 19.46 -4.92
N GLU A 281 -6.86 18.63 -5.98
CA GLU A 281 -8.08 17.85 -6.20
C GLU A 281 -8.22 16.74 -5.14
N ALA A 282 -7.23 15.88 -4.99
CA ALA A 282 -7.27 14.81 -3.99
C ALA A 282 -7.37 15.36 -2.57
N GLN A 283 -6.68 16.47 -2.26
CA GLN A 283 -6.72 17.09 -0.94
C GLN A 283 -8.12 17.66 -0.60
N ARG A 284 -8.87 18.19 -1.58
CA ARG A 284 -10.28 18.56 -1.38
C ARG A 284 -11.15 17.33 -1.13
N MET A 285 -10.97 16.27 -1.93
CA MET A 285 -11.72 15.02 -1.74
C MET A 285 -11.48 14.39 -0.36
N ILE A 286 -10.22 14.42 0.12
CA ILE A 286 -9.84 13.96 1.47
C ILE A 286 -10.55 14.78 2.53
N ARG A 287 -10.56 16.13 2.41
CA ARG A 287 -11.20 17.04 3.36
C ARG A 287 -12.71 16.79 3.46
N ASP A 288 -13.35 16.52 2.34
CA ASP A 288 -14.80 16.41 2.27
C ASP A 288 -15.28 14.96 2.56
N PHE A 289 -14.34 14.00 2.58
CA PHE A 289 -14.65 12.59 2.78
C PHE A 289 -15.21 12.32 4.18
N GLY A 290 -16.41 11.74 4.22
CA GLY A 290 -17.11 11.35 5.45
C GLY A 290 -18.03 12.42 6.01
N VAL A 291 -17.94 13.68 5.56
CA VAL A 291 -18.77 14.79 6.09
C VAL A 291 -20.26 14.52 5.93
N ASP A 292 -20.70 14.07 4.76
CA ASP A 292 -22.11 13.77 4.49
C ASP A 292 -22.67 12.65 5.38
N ARG A 293 -21.81 11.68 5.74
CA ARG A 293 -22.22 10.49 6.49
C ARG A 293 -22.09 10.66 7.99
N PHE A 294 -21.06 11.36 8.45
CA PHE A 294 -20.68 11.43 9.86
C PHE A 294 -20.73 12.84 10.44
N GLY A 295 -21.06 13.86 9.63
CA GLY A 295 -21.06 15.28 10.04
C GLY A 295 -19.66 15.85 10.27
N THR A 296 -18.61 15.07 10.03
CA THR A 296 -17.20 15.45 10.21
C THR A 296 -16.31 14.71 9.22
N PRO A 297 -15.18 15.29 8.78
CA PRO A 297 -14.21 14.59 7.97
C PRO A 297 -13.65 13.36 8.69
N LEU A 298 -13.40 12.29 7.94
CA LEU A 298 -12.67 11.12 8.47
C LEU A 298 -11.15 11.29 8.35
N PHE A 299 -10.70 12.13 7.43
CA PHE A 299 -9.30 12.46 7.19
C PHE A 299 -9.15 13.97 7.00
N PHE A 300 -8.01 14.48 7.38
CA PHE A 300 -7.66 15.89 7.23
C PHE A 300 -6.52 16.02 6.22
N PRO A 301 -6.66 16.85 5.17
CA PRO A 301 -5.61 17.08 4.21
C PRO A 301 -4.39 17.70 4.88
N ALA A 302 -3.20 17.24 4.49
CA ALA A 302 -1.97 17.71 5.12
C ALA A 302 -0.83 17.97 4.12
N ALA A 303 -1.04 17.78 2.82
CA ALA A 303 -0.03 18.08 1.82
C ALA A 303 0.22 19.60 1.76
N THR A 304 1.46 20.00 2.00
CA THR A 304 1.91 21.40 1.90
C THR A 304 2.20 21.77 0.45
N GLU A 305 2.38 23.07 0.17
CA GLU A 305 2.81 23.54 -1.16
C GLU A 305 4.17 22.95 -1.58
N GLN A 306 5.04 22.63 -0.63
CA GLN A 306 6.32 21.96 -0.90
C GLN A 306 6.19 20.47 -1.26
N GLU A 307 5.04 19.87 -0.92
CA GLU A 307 4.73 18.48 -1.19
C GLU A 307 4.09 18.29 -2.59
N LYS A 308 3.47 19.35 -3.12
CA LYS A 308 2.88 19.41 -4.45
C LYS A 308 3.94 19.54 -5.52
#